data_78801de32643e3089f8153ec5a6fa16e
#
_entry.id   78801de32643e3089f8153ec5a6fa16e
#
_cell.length_a   1.000
_cell.length_b   1.000
_cell.length_c   1.000
_cell.angle_alpha   90.00
_cell.angle_beta   90.00
_cell.angle_gamma   90.00
#
_symmetry.space_group_name_H-M   'P 1'
#
loop_
_entity.id
_entity.type
_entity.pdbx_description
1 polymer ?
#
loop_
_entity_poly.entity_id
_entity_poly.type
_entity_poly.pdbx_seq_one_letter_code
_entity_poly.pdbx_strand_id
1 'polypeptide(L)' 'MNTVNLAMASVVDIKTLVSTGVATHADALVRVDAVLARKSLTDGKKARWTRLREWLVREQAQLECVNS' A
#
# COMPACT_ATOMS: atom_id res chain seq x y z
N MET A 1 -12.70 17.49 7.77
CA MET A 1 -11.34 17.28 7.31
C MET A 1 -10.99 15.81 7.31
N ASN A 2 -10.78 15.26 6.15
CA ASN A 2 -10.61 13.82 6.03
C ASN A 2 -9.13 13.45 5.94
N THR A 3 -8.55 13.22 7.09
CA THR A 3 -7.22 12.63 7.13
C THR A 3 -7.38 11.13 6.93
N VAL A 4 -6.85 10.62 5.85
CA VAL A 4 -6.88 9.19 5.60
C VAL A 4 -5.98 8.50 6.62
N ASN A 5 -6.59 7.69 7.49
CA ASN A 5 -5.82 6.98 8.51
C ASN A 5 -5.39 5.61 7.98
N LEU A 6 -4.25 5.58 7.31
CA LEU A 6 -3.71 4.34 6.76
C LEU A 6 -3.31 3.34 7.84
N ALA A 7 -3.14 3.79 9.09
CA ALA A 7 -2.79 2.90 10.19
C ALA A 7 -3.86 1.85 10.47
N MET A 8 -5.12 2.13 10.11
CA MET A 8 -6.24 1.21 10.31
C MET A 8 -6.70 0.55 9.00
N ALA A 9 -6.07 0.89 7.88
CA ALA A 9 -6.51 0.42 6.57
C ALA A 9 -6.10 -1.04 6.33
N SER A 10 -7.02 -1.81 5.76
CA SER A 10 -6.74 -3.16 5.28
C SER A 10 -6.13 -3.11 3.88
N VAL A 11 -5.73 -4.29 3.36
CA VAL A 11 -5.19 -4.38 2.00
C VAL A 11 -6.19 -3.83 0.97
N VAL A 12 -7.47 -4.20 1.09
CA VAL A 12 -8.51 -3.73 0.17
C VAL A 12 -8.69 -2.23 0.28
N ASP A 13 -8.69 -1.71 1.50
CA ASP A 13 -8.83 -0.28 1.73
C ASP A 13 -7.70 0.51 1.10
N ILE A 14 -6.47 0.04 1.25
CA ILE A 14 -5.30 0.70 0.67
C ILE A 14 -5.39 0.72 -0.86
N LYS A 15 -5.75 -0.42 -1.47
CA LYS A 15 -5.93 -0.48 -2.91
C LYS A 15 -6.97 0.51 -3.40
N THR A 16 -8.09 0.59 -2.71
CA THR A 16 -9.17 1.51 -3.06
C THR A 16 -8.71 2.96 -2.94
N LEU A 17 -8.07 3.31 -1.83
CA LEU A 17 -7.61 4.67 -1.58
C LEU A 17 -6.58 5.12 -2.61
N VAL A 18 -5.65 4.24 -2.97
CA VAL A 18 -4.64 4.55 -3.97
C VAL A 18 -5.26 4.64 -5.36
N SER A 19 -6.16 3.72 -5.71
CA SER A 19 -6.81 3.69 -7.01
C SER A 19 -7.68 4.92 -7.26
N THR A 20 -8.29 5.45 -6.21
CA THR A 20 -9.14 6.64 -6.31
C THR A 20 -8.36 7.95 -6.18
N GLY A 21 -7.06 7.88 -5.90
CA GLY A 21 -6.22 9.06 -5.75
C GLY A 21 -6.31 9.73 -4.39
N VAL A 22 -6.99 9.13 -3.43
CA VAL A 22 -7.11 9.69 -2.07
C VAL A 22 -5.78 9.54 -1.31
N ALA A 23 -5.06 8.45 -1.55
CA ALA A 23 -3.75 8.22 -0.95
C ALA A 23 -2.70 8.05 -2.06
N THR A 24 -1.46 8.43 -1.76
CA THR A 24 -0.36 8.26 -2.71
C THR A 24 0.25 6.86 -2.59
N HIS A 25 0.93 6.43 -3.65
CA HIS A 25 1.66 5.16 -3.63
C HIS A 25 2.75 5.17 -2.55
N ALA A 26 3.43 6.30 -2.40
CA ALA A 26 4.50 6.44 -1.41
C ALA A 26 3.96 6.26 0.01
N ASP A 27 2.85 6.90 0.34
CA ASP A 27 2.22 6.78 1.67
C ASP A 27 1.77 5.34 1.92
N ALA A 28 1.19 4.71 0.91
CA ALA A 28 0.75 3.32 1.02
C ALA A 28 1.93 2.37 1.25
N LEU A 29 3.06 2.60 0.58
CA LEU A 29 4.26 1.79 0.76
C LEU A 29 4.83 1.91 2.17
N VAL A 30 4.81 3.11 2.75
CA VAL A 30 5.24 3.31 4.14
C VAL A 30 4.40 2.46 5.08
N ARG A 31 3.08 2.45 4.88
CA ARG A 31 2.18 1.65 5.71
C ARG A 31 2.43 0.14 5.53
N VAL A 32 2.58 -0.29 4.27
CA VAL A 32 2.82 -1.71 3.97
C VAL A 32 4.12 -2.19 4.60
N ASP A 33 5.18 -1.41 4.46
CA ASP A 33 6.48 -1.76 5.04
C ASP A 33 6.40 -1.84 6.57
N ALA A 34 5.65 -0.93 7.20
CA ALA A 34 5.46 -0.96 8.65
C ALA A 34 4.74 -2.23 9.09
N VAL A 35 3.74 -2.68 8.33
CA VAL A 35 3.02 -3.93 8.64
C VAL A 35 3.92 -5.13 8.45
N LEU A 36 4.68 -5.17 7.36
CA LEU A 36 5.57 -6.30 7.05
C LEU A 36 6.72 -6.43 8.07
N ALA A 37 7.05 -5.33 8.74
CA ALA A 37 8.09 -5.34 9.79
C ALA A 37 7.60 -5.95 11.11
N ARG A 38 6.30 -6.20 11.26
CA ARG A 38 5.75 -6.77 12.49
C ARG A 38 6.14 -8.23 12.62
N LYS A 39 6.68 -8.61 13.78
CA LYS A 39 7.10 -9.97 14.05
C LYS A 39 5.92 -10.92 14.27
N SER A 40 4.77 -10.41 14.67
CA SER A 40 3.58 -11.21 14.97
C SER A 40 2.71 -11.46 13.74
N LEU A 41 3.15 -11.04 12.56
CA LEU A 41 2.36 -11.19 11.34
C LEU A 41 2.35 -12.66 10.90
N THR A 42 1.14 -13.20 10.65
CA THR A 42 1.00 -14.57 10.17
C THR A 42 1.46 -14.68 8.71
N ASP A 43 1.80 -15.90 8.28
CA ASP A 43 2.28 -16.14 6.93
C ASP A 43 1.23 -15.74 5.88
N GLY A 44 -0.05 -16.02 6.15
CA GLY A 44 -1.13 -15.65 5.24
C GLY A 44 -1.26 -14.15 5.08
N LYS A 45 -1.20 -13.41 6.19
CA LYS A 45 -1.25 -11.95 6.16
C LYS A 45 0.00 -11.37 5.50
N LYS A 46 1.15 -11.95 5.81
CA LYS A 46 2.41 -11.52 5.22
C LYS A 46 2.38 -11.64 3.70
N ALA A 47 1.88 -12.76 3.18
CA ALA A 47 1.77 -12.98 1.74
C ALA A 47 0.84 -11.95 1.10
N ARG A 48 -0.29 -11.65 1.75
CA ARG A 48 -1.27 -10.68 1.26
C ARG A 48 -0.67 -9.28 1.19
N TRP A 49 0.03 -8.86 2.23
CA TRP A 49 0.67 -7.55 2.27
C TRP A 49 1.85 -7.45 1.31
N THR A 50 2.58 -8.56 1.11
CA THR A 50 3.66 -8.60 0.14
C THR A 50 3.14 -8.41 -1.29
N ARG A 51 2.01 -9.02 -1.62
CA ARG A 51 1.38 -8.83 -2.93
C ARG A 51 0.94 -7.39 -3.13
N LEU A 52 0.40 -6.77 -2.09
CA LEU A 52 0.02 -5.37 -2.16
C LEU A 52 1.24 -4.48 -2.41
N ARG A 53 2.35 -4.77 -1.72
CA ARG A 53 3.59 -4.04 -1.92
C ARG A 53 4.07 -4.14 -3.37
N GLU A 54 4.06 -5.34 -3.92
CA GLU A 54 4.45 -5.56 -5.31
C GLU A 54 3.56 -4.79 -6.28
N TRP A 55 2.25 -4.78 -6.03
CA TRP A 55 1.31 -4.04 -6.85
C TRP A 55 1.60 -2.53 -6.79
N LEU A 56 1.86 -1.99 -5.60
CA LEU A 56 2.16 -0.58 -5.42
C LEU A 56 3.44 -0.17 -6.15
N VAL A 57 4.49 -0.98 -6.04
CA VAL A 57 5.76 -0.72 -6.71
C VAL A 57 5.57 -0.73 -8.22
N ARG A 58 4.82 -1.70 -8.72
CA ARG A 58 4.56 -1.81 -10.16
C ARG A 58 3.76 -0.61 -10.68
N GLU A 59 2.71 -0.22 -9.95
CA GLU A 59 1.90 0.94 -10.33
C GLU A 59 2.72 2.21 -10.33
N GLN A 60 3.54 2.41 -9.33
CA GLN A 60 4.39 3.58 -9.23
C GLN A 60 5.39 3.64 -10.38
N ALA A 61 5.98 2.50 -10.73
CA ALA A 61 6.91 2.41 -11.85
C ALA A 61 6.23 2.76 -13.17
N GLN A 62 4.99 2.32 -13.38
CA GLN A 62 4.23 2.63 -14.58
C GLN A 62 3.92 4.12 -14.67
N LEU A 63 3.55 4.74 -13.56
CA LEU A 63 3.27 6.17 -13.52
C LEU A 63 4.52 6.99 -13.83
N GLU A 64 5.66 6.60 -13.29
CA GLU A 64 6.94 7.26 -13.58
C GLU A 64 7.32 7.11 -15.05
N CYS A 65 7.08 5.94 -15.62
CA CYS A 65 7.37 5.66 -17.02
C CYS A 65 6.53 6.51 -17.96
N VAL A 66 5.25 6.69 -17.62
CA VAL A 66 4.33 7.50 -18.43
C VAL A 66 4.69 8.99 -18.37
N ASN A 67 5.23 9.42 -17.25
CA ASN A 67 5.55 10.83 -17.02
C ASN A 67 6.95 11.25 -17.47
N SER A 68 7.76 10.31 -17.89
CA SER A 68 9.13 10.60 -18.31
C SER A 68 9.25 10.97 -19.79
#